data_10ad59f1a80efb969d378667348b4663
#
_entry.id   10ad59f1a80efb969d378667348b4663
#
_cell.length_a   1.000
_cell.length_b   1.000
_cell.length_c   1.000
_cell.angle_alpha   90.00
_cell.angle_beta   90.00
_cell.angle_gamma   90.00
#
_symmetry.space_group_name_H-M   'P 1'
#
loop_
_entity.id
_entity.type
_entity.pdbx_description
1 polymer ?
#
loop_
_entity_poly.entity_id
_entity_poly.type
_entity_poly.pdbx_seq_one_letter_code
_entity_poly.pdbx_strand_id
1 'polypeptide(L)'
;VKHFQERRKAKANAEPIAEEAVEGTDGISRNYRSEVLAILMKRPPAGFERLAQRILREAGFTQVTVTGQSGDGGIDGFGTLQVNPLVSFKVLFQCKRYAKSVAPTQVRDFRGAMAGRADKGIIITTGTFSAEARREASRDGAPPIELIDGDRLLEMLERLELGLKPVTTYEVAHQFFREFAA
;
A
#
# COMPACT_ATOMS: atom_id res chain seq x y z
N VAL A 1 -10.94 -14.70 1.24
CA VAL A 1 -11.95 -13.68 0.89
C VAL A 1 -13.00 -13.57 2.00
N LYS A 2 -13.52 -14.69 2.56
CA LYS A 2 -14.53 -14.65 3.65
C LYS A 2 -14.00 -14.03 4.96
N HIS A 3 -12.78 -14.30 5.35
CA HIS A 3 -12.14 -13.74 6.57
C HIS A 3 -11.95 -12.21 6.52
N PHE A 4 -11.90 -11.63 5.31
CA PHE A 4 -11.71 -10.20 5.11
C PHE A 4 -12.99 -9.39 5.32
N GLN A 5 -14.16 -9.96 5.07
CA GLN A 5 -15.45 -9.26 5.20
C GLN A 5 -15.98 -9.24 6.65
N GLU A 6 -15.67 -10.24 7.44
CA GLU A 6 -16.17 -10.31 8.84
C GLU A 6 -15.50 -9.29 9.77
N ARG A 7 -14.22 -8.95 9.54
CA ARG A 7 -13.54 -7.90 10.32
C ARG A 7 -14.03 -6.47 10.02
N ARG A 8 -14.67 -6.24 8.87
CA ARG A 8 -15.27 -4.92 8.54
C ARG A 8 -16.54 -4.59 9.28
N LYS A 9 -17.32 -5.59 9.69
CA LYS A 9 -18.61 -5.39 10.40
C LYS A 9 -18.44 -5.06 11.88
N ALA A 10 -17.32 -5.42 12.49
CA ALA A 10 -17.06 -5.15 13.92
C ALA A 10 -16.62 -3.70 14.21
N LYS A 11 -16.29 -2.88 13.20
CA LYS A 11 -15.80 -1.50 13.36
C LYS A 11 -16.84 -0.41 13.12
N ALA A 12 -18.10 -0.77 12.79
CA ALA A 12 -19.12 0.20 12.34
C ALA A 12 -20.03 0.77 13.45
N ASN A 13 -19.85 0.36 14.71
CA ASN A 13 -20.71 0.82 15.82
C ASN A 13 -19.90 1.34 17.01
N ALA A 14 -19.08 2.37 16.80
CA ALA A 14 -18.50 3.15 17.88
C ALA A 14 -18.86 4.63 17.69
N GLU A 15 -19.67 5.18 18.60
CA GLU A 15 -20.03 6.59 18.66
C GLU A 15 -18.81 7.48 18.96
N PRO A 16 -18.78 8.76 18.55
CA PRO A 16 -17.63 9.65 18.71
C PRO A 16 -17.51 10.08 20.19
N ILE A 17 -16.44 9.66 20.85
CA ILE A 17 -16.03 10.20 22.14
C ILE A 17 -14.95 11.26 21.91
N ALA A 18 -15.14 12.42 22.57
CA ALA A 18 -14.44 13.68 22.47
C ALA A 18 -12.90 13.59 22.39
N GLU A 19 -12.36 14.48 21.53
CA GLU A 19 -10.95 14.83 21.44
C GLU A 19 -10.43 15.46 22.74
N GLU A 20 -9.73 14.67 23.58
CA GLU A 20 -8.72 15.18 24.51
C GLU A 20 -7.87 14.00 24.98
N ALA A 21 -6.57 14.02 24.63
CA ALA A 21 -5.48 13.11 25.02
C ALA A 21 -4.97 12.12 23.95
N VAL A 22 -4.42 12.62 22.86
CA VAL A 22 -3.72 11.78 21.82
C VAL A 22 -2.27 12.23 21.56
N GLU A 23 -1.59 12.89 22.50
CA GLU A 23 -0.18 13.25 22.26
C GLU A 23 0.82 12.10 22.44
N GLY A 24 0.49 11.03 23.16
CA GLY A 24 1.42 9.93 23.43
C GLY A 24 1.48 8.84 22.35
N THR A 25 0.35 8.46 21.78
CA THR A 25 0.25 7.37 20.79
C THR A 25 0.64 7.81 19.38
N ASP A 26 0.39 9.07 19.03
CA ASP A 26 0.68 9.62 17.72
C ASP A 26 2.20 9.76 17.46
N GLY A 27 2.99 10.03 18.49
CA GLY A 27 4.46 10.06 18.41
C GLY A 27 5.08 8.69 18.13
N ILE A 28 4.58 7.64 18.77
CA ILE A 28 5.05 6.26 18.57
C ILE A 28 4.61 5.75 17.19
N SER A 29 3.38 6.07 16.79
CA SER A 29 2.83 5.70 15.47
C SER A 29 3.63 6.32 14.32
N ARG A 30 4.04 7.57 14.43
CA ARG A 30 4.85 8.24 13.41
C ARG A 30 6.28 7.69 13.34
N ASN A 31 6.83 7.24 14.45
CA ASN A 31 8.21 6.78 14.50
C ASN A 31 8.42 5.50 13.69
N TYR A 32 7.62 4.44 13.87
CA TYR A 32 7.83 3.19 13.14
C TYR A 32 7.53 3.32 11.63
N ARG A 33 6.57 4.16 11.22
CA ARG A 33 6.28 4.42 9.80
C ARG A 33 7.48 5.05 9.12
N SER A 34 8.08 6.07 9.73
CA SER A 34 9.29 6.71 9.24
C SER A 34 10.47 5.73 9.20
N GLU A 35 10.60 4.88 10.21
CA GLU A 35 11.64 3.84 10.26
C GLU A 35 11.49 2.83 9.12
N VAL A 36 10.27 2.32 8.87
CA VAL A 36 10.02 1.39 7.77
C VAL A 36 10.39 2.01 6.42
N LEU A 37 9.95 3.25 6.15
CA LEU A 37 10.30 3.95 4.91
C LEU A 37 11.81 4.12 4.78
N ALA A 38 12.52 4.48 5.86
CA ALA A 38 13.97 4.58 5.86
C ALA A 38 14.67 3.24 5.57
N ILE A 39 14.14 2.15 6.11
CA ILE A 39 14.61 0.78 5.80
C ILE A 39 14.41 0.48 4.33
N LEU A 40 13.24 0.75 3.77
CA LEU A 40 12.92 0.49 2.36
C LEU A 40 13.80 1.32 1.42
N MET A 41 14.06 2.58 1.76
CA MET A 41 14.94 3.46 0.99
C MET A 41 16.39 2.98 0.93
N LYS A 42 16.86 2.25 1.94
CA LYS A 42 18.22 1.67 1.99
C LYS A 42 18.33 0.34 1.24
N ARG A 43 17.23 -0.30 0.87
CA ARG A 43 17.27 -1.58 0.14
C ARG A 43 17.68 -1.38 -1.32
N PRO A 44 18.37 -2.35 -1.95
CA PRO A 44 18.62 -2.30 -3.39
C PRO A 44 17.29 -2.35 -4.16
N PRO A 45 17.20 -1.81 -5.40
CA PRO A 45 15.99 -1.82 -6.21
C PRO A 45 15.34 -3.22 -6.29
N ALA A 46 16.12 -4.23 -6.63
CA ALA A 46 15.64 -5.62 -6.69
C ALA A 46 15.06 -6.14 -5.34
N GLY A 47 15.52 -5.61 -4.22
CA GLY A 47 14.94 -5.92 -2.89
C GLY A 47 13.56 -5.32 -2.72
N PHE A 48 13.34 -4.11 -3.21
CA PHE A 48 12.04 -3.44 -3.18
C PHE A 48 11.03 -4.10 -4.15
N GLU A 49 11.49 -4.52 -5.33
CA GLU A 49 10.68 -5.29 -6.28
C GLU A 49 10.21 -6.64 -5.70
N ARG A 50 11.10 -7.38 -5.00
CA ARG A 50 10.73 -8.61 -4.30
C ARG A 50 9.74 -8.38 -3.16
N LEU A 51 9.84 -7.26 -2.45
CA LEU A 51 8.85 -6.88 -1.44
C LEU A 51 7.50 -6.60 -2.10
N ALA A 52 7.47 -5.85 -3.20
CA ALA A 52 6.25 -5.60 -3.96
C ALA A 52 5.62 -6.91 -4.45
N GLN A 53 6.42 -7.84 -4.96
CA GLN A 53 5.97 -9.18 -5.33
C GLN A 53 5.32 -9.91 -4.13
N ARG A 54 5.92 -9.84 -2.96
CA ARG A 54 5.37 -10.46 -1.75
C ARG A 54 4.05 -9.81 -1.34
N ILE A 55 3.97 -8.49 -1.34
CA ILE A 55 2.74 -7.73 -1.03
C ILE A 55 1.60 -8.13 -1.98
N LEU A 56 1.87 -8.19 -3.29
CA LEU A 56 0.88 -8.56 -4.29
C LEU A 56 0.37 -9.99 -4.07
N ARG A 57 1.25 -10.94 -3.75
CA ARG A 57 0.86 -12.33 -3.44
C ARG A 57 -0.04 -12.40 -2.21
N GLU A 58 0.32 -11.73 -1.14
CA GLU A 58 -0.50 -11.68 0.08
C GLU A 58 -1.82 -10.92 -0.13
N ALA A 59 -1.86 -9.98 -1.09
CA ALA A 59 -3.07 -9.29 -1.52
C ALA A 59 -3.97 -10.15 -2.44
N GLY A 60 -3.59 -11.40 -2.74
CA GLY A 60 -4.42 -12.34 -3.50
C GLY A 60 -4.10 -12.43 -4.99
N PHE A 61 -3.01 -11.82 -5.44
CA PHE A 61 -2.54 -12.01 -6.81
C PHE A 61 -1.88 -13.38 -6.97
N THR A 62 -2.15 -14.02 -8.08
CA THR A 62 -1.51 -15.28 -8.49
C THR A 62 -0.45 -15.02 -9.55
N GLN A 63 0.45 -15.97 -9.78
CA GLN A 63 1.48 -15.92 -10.83
C GLN A 63 2.31 -14.62 -10.81
N VAL A 64 2.58 -14.06 -9.64
CA VAL A 64 3.36 -12.81 -9.54
C VAL A 64 4.83 -13.09 -9.84
N THR A 65 5.33 -12.45 -10.89
CA THR A 65 6.70 -12.59 -11.39
C THR A 65 7.38 -11.22 -11.46
N VAL A 66 8.63 -11.14 -10.98
CA VAL A 66 9.53 -10.01 -11.20
C VAL A 66 10.36 -10.30 -12.46
N THR A 67 10.38 -9.39 -13.41
CA THR A 67 11.06 -9.61 -14.70
C THR A 67 12.54 -9.28 -14.66
N GLY A 68 12.96 -8.32 -13.84
CA GLY A 68 14.36 -7.92 -13.67
C GLY A 68 15.04 -7.42 -14.95
N GLN A 69 14.27 -7.12 -15.99
CA GLN A 69 14.80 -6.67 -17.29
C GLN A 69 14.82 -5.14 -17.36
N SER A 70 15.98 -4.59 -17.70
CA SER A 70 16.10 -3.18 -18.10
C SER A 70 15.72 -3.01 -19.56
N GLY A 71 14.90 -1.98 -19.85
CA GLY A 71 14.57 -1.62 -21.24
C GLY A 71 13.15 -1.95 -21.70
N ASP A 72 12.30 -2.45 -20.82
CA ASP A 72 10.88 -2.80 -21.11
C ASP A 72 9.86 -1.70 -20.75
N GLY A 73 10.31 -0.44 -20.70
CA GLY A 73 9.47 0.71 -20.32
C GLY A 73 9.30 0.87 -18.81
N GLY A 74 10.18 0.22 -18.02
CA GLY A 74 10.17 0.30 -16.57
C GLY A 74 9.16 -0.62 -15.90
N ILE A 75 8.76 -1.71 -16.58
CA ILE A 75 7.93 -2.75 -15.99
C ILE A 75 8.84 -3.64 -15.13
N ASP A 76 8.56 -3.74 -13.84
CA ASP A 76 9.34 -4.58 -12.92
C ASP A 76 8.73 -5.97 -12.75
N GLY A 77 7.47 -6.13 -13.17
CA GLY A 77 6.86 -7.45 -13.13
C GLY A 77 5.37 -7.46 -13.50
N PHE A 78 4.79 -8.62 -13.38
CA PHE A 78 3.38 -8.85 -13.65
C PHE A 78 2.77 -9.86 -12.67
N GLY A 79 1.45 -9.86 -12.59
CA GLY A 79 0.67 -10.82 -11.83
C GLY A 79 -0.72 -10.96 -12.41
N THR A 80 -1.45 -11.97 -11.97
CA THR A 80 -2.84 -12.20 -12.33
C THR A 80 -3.72 -11.98 -11.11
N LEU A 81 -4.69 -11.06 -11.22
CA LEU A 81 -5.73 -10.89 -10.22
C LEU A 81 -6.95 -11.71 -10.62
N GLN A 82 -7.17 -12.81 -9.93
CA GLN A 82 -8.35 -13.65 -10.14
C GLN A 82 -9.51 -13.11 -9.31
N VAL A 83 -10.57 -12.61 -9.97
CA VAL A 83 -11.78 -12.10 -9.31
C VAL A 83 -12.75 -13.24 -8.98
N ASN A 84 -12.93 -14.14 -9.94
CA ASN A 84 -13.75 -15.35 -9.81
C ASN A 84 -13.28 -16.39 -10.87
N PRO A 85 -13.83 -17.61 -10.92
CA PRO A 85 -13.39 -18.62 -11.88
C PRO A 85 -13.49 -18.22 -13.36
N LEU A 86 -14.30 -17.21 -13.69
CA LEU A 86 -14.55 -16.77 -15.07
C LEU A 86 -13.84 -15.47 -15.44
N VAL A 87 -13.35 -14.69 -14.44
CA VAL A 87 -12.81 -13.36 -14.64
C VAL A 87 -11.48 -13.21 -13.96
N SER A 88 -10.47 -12.88 -14.74
CA SER A 88 -9.13 -12.50 -14.25
C SER A 88 -8.61 -11.28 -15.00
N PHE A 89 -7.71 -10.55 -14.36
CA PHE A 89 -7.01 -9.41 -14.95
C PHE A 89 -5.51 -9.66 -14.94
N LYS A 90 -4.88 -9.42 -16.08
CA LYS A 90 -3.43 -9.32 -16.16
C LYS A 90 -3.01 -7.92 -15.69
N VAL A 91 -2.14 -7.88 -14.70
CA VAL A 91 -1.71 -6.64 -14.06
C VAL A 91 -0.19 -6.53 -14.19
N LEU A 92 0.29 -5.40 -14.71
CA LEU A 92 1.70 -5.05 -14.68
C LEU A 92 1.99 -4.15 -13.49
N PHE A 93 3.19 -4.24 -12.91
CA PHE A 93 3.59 -3.33 -11.85
C PHE A 93 4.97 -2.73 -12.07
N GLN A 94 5.13 -1.53 -11.52
CA GLN A 94 6.38 -0.79 -11.49
C GLN A 94 6.67 -0.33 -10.05
N CYS A 95 7.92 -0.42 -9.63
CA CYS A 95 8.41 -0.03 -8.32
C CYS A 95 9.34 1.18 -8.44
N LYS A 96 9.04 2.24 -7.71
CA LYS A 96 9.84 3.46 -7.70
C LYS A 96 10.27 3.80 -6.28
N ARG A 97 11.50 3.45 -5.93
CA ARG A 97 12.08 3.79 -4.64
C ARG A 97 12.56 5.25 -4.65
N TYR A 98 11.65 6.17 -4.43
CA TYR A 98 11.89 7.61 -4.44
C TYR A 98 11.62 8.24 -3.08
N ALA A 99 12.42 9.26 -2.73
CA ALA A 99 12.13 10.17 -1.63
C ALA A 99 11.24 11.35 -2.06
N LYS A 100 11.03 11.52 -3.36
CA LYS A 100 10.31 12.64 -3.96
C LYS A 100 9.00 12.16 -4.61
N SER A 101 8.28 13.11 -5.18
CA SER A 101 7.03 12.86 -5.88
C SER A 101 7.27 12.27 -7.28
N VAL A 102 6.48 11.26 -7.63
CA VAL A 102 6.42 10.70 -8.99
C VAL A 102 5.66 11.67 -9.89
N ALA A 103 6.26 12.01 -11.03
CA ALA A 103 5.71 12.95 -12.00
C ALA A 103 4.72 12.29 -12.98
N PRO A 104 3.84 13.07 -13.64
CA PRO A 104 2.86 12.53 -14.61
C PRO A 104 3.50 11.88 -15.83
N THR A 105 4.71 12.32 -16.22
CA THR A 105 5.47 11.69 -17.32
C THR A 105 5.75 10.23 -17.06
N GLN A 106 6.13 9.88 -15.82
CA GLN A 106 6.43 8.51 -15.43
C GLN A 106 5.19 7.61 -15.44
N VAL A 107 4.02 8.16 -15.09
CA VAL A 107 2.74 7.44 -15.19
C VAL A 107 2.37 7.22 -16.67
N ARG A 108 2.61 8.21 -17.53
CA ARG A 108 2.38 8.13 -18.97
C ARG A 108 3.27 7.10 -19.65
N ASP A 109 4.56 7.10 -19.30
CA ASP A 109 5.54 6.15 -19.85
C ASP A 109 5.15 4.71 -19.46
N PHE A 110 4.79 4.49 -18.19
CA PHE A 110 4.31 3.19 -17.73
C PHE A 110 3.00 2.77 -18.44
N ARG A 111 2.06 3.70 -18.65
CA ARG A 111 0.85 3.45 -19.42
C ARG A 111 1.17 3.02 -20.87
N GLY A 112 2.12 3.69 -21.50
CA GLY A 112 2.61 3.31 -22.82
C GLY A 112 3.18 1.89 -22.84
N ALA A 113 3.99 1.56 -21.86
CA ALA A 113 4.60 0.23 -21.72
C ALA A 113 3.59 -0.89 -21.44
N MET A 114 2.46 -0.60 -20.78
CA MET A 114 1.42 -1.60 -20.50
C MET A 114 0.41 -1.77 -21.63
N ALA A 115 0.37 -0.85 -22.63
CA ALA A 115 -0.62 -0.86 -23.71
C ALA A 115 -0.56 -2.18 -24.50
N GLY A 116 -1.71 -2.83 -24.65
CA GLY A 116 -1.84 -4.14 -25.31
C GLY A 116 -1.22 -5.33 -24.57
N ARG A 117 -0.65 -5.11 -23.37
CA ARG A 117 0.06 -6.14 -22.59
C ARG A 117 -0.67 -6.52 -21.30
N ALA A 118 -1.48 -5.62 -20.74
CA ALA A 118 -2.20 -5.83 -19.50
C ALA A 118 -3.49 -5.03 -19.43
N ASP A 119 -4.40 -5.51 -18.60
CA ASP A 119 -5.70 -4.89 -18.33
C ASP A 119 -5.61 -3.72 -17.34
N LYS A 120 -4.65 -3.78 -16.41
CA LYS A 120 -4.43 -2.80 -15.34
C LYS A 120 -2.95 -2.64 -15.03
N GLY A 121 -2.60 -1.49 -14.44
CA GLY A 121 -1.26 -1.22 -13.95
C GLY A 121 -1.26 -0.86 -12.47
N ILE A 122 -0.12 -1.07 -11.82
CA ILE A 122 0.15 -0.63 -10.44
C ILE A 122 1.52 0.05 -10.43
N ILE A 123 1.59 1.26 -9.88
CA ILE A 123 2.87 1.91 -9.56
C ILE A 123 3.00 2.00 -8.04
N ILE A 124 4.07 1.43 -7.50
CA ILE A 124 4.37 1.40 -6.08
C ILE A 124 5.59 2.29 -5.82
N THR A 125 5.48 3.24 -4.90
CA THR A 125 6.61 4.10 -4.53
C THR A 125 6.75 4.24 -3.01
N THR A 126 7.97 4.50 -2.56
CA THR A 126 8.26 4.93 -1.19
C THR A 126 8.00 6.42 -0.98
N GLY A 127 7.83 7.19 -2.06
CA GLY A 127 7.53 8.62 -2.05
C GLY A 127 6.04 8.90 -2.21
N THR A 128 5.75 10.00 -2.89
CA THR A 128 4.38 10.47 -3.16
C THR A 128 4.09 10.54 -4.66
N PHE A 129 2.86 10.87 -5.03
CA PHE A 129 2.48 11.20 -6.42
C PHE A 129 2.01 12.64 -6.50
N SER A 130 2.41 13.36 -7.56
CA SER A 130 1.87 14.69 -7.81
C SER A 130 0.37 14.63 -8.15
N ALA A 131 -0.33 15.76 -8.01
CA ALA A 131 -1.75 15.85 -8.36
C ALA A 131 -1.97 15.52 -9.86
N GLU A 132 -1.04 15.94 -10.71
CA GLU A 132 -1.05 15.64 -12.16
C GLU A 132 -0.83 14.16 -12.44
N ALA A 133 0.06 13.50 -11.69
CA ALA A 133 0.29 12.05 -11.79
C ALA A 133 -0.97 11.26 -11.41
N ARG A 134 -1.69 11.70 -10.37
CA ARG A 134 -2.96 11.07 -9.96
C ARG A 134 -4.04 11.24 -11.04
N ARG A 135 -4.16 12.45 -11.64
CA ARG A 135 -5.08 12.68 -12.77
C ARG A 135 -4.71 11.83 -13.99
N GLU A 136 -3.42 11.72 -14.31
CA GLU A 136 -2.97 10.88 -15.42
C GLU A 136 -3.30 9.41 -15.17
N ALA A 137 -3.16 8.90 -13.95
CA ALA A 137 -3.43 7.50 -13.61
C ALA A 137 -4.91 7.11 -13.79
N SER A 138 -5.83 8.04 -13.53
CA SER A 138 -7.29 7.86 -13.65
C SER A 138 -7.89 8.43 -14.92
N ARG A 139 -7.06 8.72 -15.94
CA ARG A 139 -7.52 9.34 -17.19
C ARG A 139 -8.57 8.49 -17.90
N ASP A 140 -9.68 9.12 -18.29
CA ASP A 140 -10.77 8.48 -19.02
C ASP A 140 -10.32 7.86 -20.36
N GLY A 141 -10.93 6.75 -20.71
CA GLY A 141 -10.65 6.04 -21.97
C GLY A 141 -9.32 5.28 -22.02
N ALA A 142 -8.62 5.20 -20.89
CA ALA A 142 -7.38 4.44 -20.77
C ALA A 142 -7.45 3.41 -19.64
N PRO A 143 -6.71 2.28 -19.74
CA PRO A 143 -6.63 1.32 -18.65
C PRO A 143 -6.19 2.00 -17.34
N PRO A 144 -6.88 1.76 -16.21
CA PRO A 144 -6.59 2.42 -14.95
C PRO A 144 -5.24 1.96 -14.38
N ILE A 145 -4.52 2.90 -13.78
CA ILE A 145 -3.27 2.64 -13.05
C ILE A 145 -3.52 2.93 -11.57
N GLU A 146 -3.35 1.93 -10.73
CA GLU A 146 -3.42 2.06 -9.29
C GLU A 146 -2.11 2.65 -8.75
N LEU A 147 -2.21 3.67 -7.92
CA LEU A 147 -1.06 4.35 -7.33
C LEU A 147 -0.95 4.02 -5.84
N ILE A 148 0.16 3.40 -5.47
CA ILE A 148 0.51 3.04 -4.09
C ILE A 148 1.69 3.92 -3.68
N ASP A 149 1.43 4.98 -2.94
CA ASP A 149 2.44 5.85 -2.34
C ASP A 149 2.98 5.27 -1.02
N GLY A 150 3.92 5.98 -0.40
CA GLY A 150 4.55 5.52 0.84
C GLY A 150 3.56 5.26 1.97
N ASP A 151 2.55 6.12 2.15
CA ASP A 151 1.55 5.96 3.20
C ASP A 151 0.67 4.73 2.94
N ARG A 152 0.19 4.56 1.72
CA ARG A 152 -0.61 3.41 1.34
C ARG A 152 0.18 2.10 1.36
N LEU A 153 1.47 2.16 1.03
CA LEU A 153 2.38 1.02 1.17
C LEU A 153 2.50 0.58 2.63
N LEU A 154 2.65 1.53 3.56
CA LEU A 154 2.68 1.25 5.00
C LEU A 154 1.37 0.64 5.49
N GLU A 155 0.22 1.20 5.08
CA GLU A 155 -1.10 0.62 5.40
C GLU A 155 -1.24 -0.83 4.90
N MET A 156 -0.68 -1.14 3.73
CA MET A 156 -0.66 -2.52 3.23
C MET A 156 0.22 -3.43 4.08
N LEU A 157 1.42 -2.98 4.47
CA LEU A 157 2.32 -3.74 5.35
C LEU A 157 1.69 -4.00 6.71
N GLU A 158 1.02 -3.00 7.30
CA GLU A 158 0.28 -3.12 8.57
C GLU A 158 -0.86 -4.14 8.45
N ARG A 159 -1.68 -4.02 7.41
CA ARG A 159 -2.83 -4.90 7.17
C ARG A 159 -2.44 -6.35 6.93
N LEU A 160 -1.34 -6.58 6.25
CA LEU A 160 -0.82 -7.90 5.90
C LEU A 160 0.17 -8.43 6.96
N GLU A 161 0.47 -7.64 7.99
CA GLU A 161 1.46 -7.94 9.04
C GLU A 161 2.83 -8.32 8.47
N LEU A 162 3.22 -7.67 7.36
CA LEU A 162 4.48 -7.92 6.68
C LEU A 162 5.59 -7.05 7.27
N GLY A 163 6.51 -7.69 7.98
CA GLY A 163 7.63 -7.02 8.63
C GLY A 163 7.25 -6.14 9.82
N LEU A 164 5.99 -6.16 10.22
CA LEU A 164 5.44 -5.43 11.35
C LEU A 164 4.75 -6.41 12.30
N LYS A 165 4.86 -6.15 13.60
CA LYS A 165 4.15 -6.89 14.64
C LYS A 165 3.22 -5.93 15.37
N PRO A 166 1.92 -6.21 15.44
CA PRO A 166 1.01 -5.40 16.25
C PRO A 166 1.40 -5.51 17.73
N VAL A 167 1.39 -4.38 18.42
CA VAL A 167 1.66 -4.31 19.84
C VAL A 167 0.40 -3.81 20.53
N THR A 168 -0.09 -4.57 21.49
CA THR A 168 -1.19 -4.15 22.36
C THR A 168 -0.62 -3.33 23.50
N THR A 169 -1.15 -2.12 23.70
CA THR A 169 -0.82 -1.27 24.83
C THR A 169 -2.08 -1.04 25.69
N TYR A 170 -1.89 -0.66 26.94
CA TYR A 170 -2.98 -0.36 27.85
C TYR A 170 -2.91 1.10 28.28
N GLU A 171 -4.04 1.76 28.29
CA GLU A 171 -4.22 3.07 28.87
C GLU A 171 -4.94 2.95 30.22
N VAL A 172 -4.58 3.84 31.15
CA VAL A 172 -5.23 3.84 32.46
C VAL A 172 -6.60 4.50 32.34
N ALA A 173 -7.66 3.73 32.59
CA ALA A 173 -9.02 4.25 32.68
C ALA A 173 -9.22 4.96 34.02
N HIS A 174 -8.74 6.20 34.13
CA HIS A 174 -8.78 6.98 35.39
C HIS A 174 -10.19 7.09 35.98
N GLN A 175 -11.22 7.14 35.14
CA GLN A 175 -12.59 7.20 35.61
C GLN A 175 -12.99 5.96 36.39
N PHE A 176 -12.59 4.77 35.95
CA PHE A 176 -12.83 3.52 36.67
C PHE A 176 -12.26 3.55 38.09
N PHE A 177 -11.04 4.06 38.23
CA PHE A 177 -10.37 4.10 39.55
C PHE A 177 -10.93 5.17 40.48
N ARG A 178 -11.66 6.20 39.97
CA ARG A 178 -12.33 7.20 40.81
C ARG A 178 -13.45 6.60 41.64
N GLU A 179 -14.10 5.54 41.22
CA GLU A 179 -15.15 4.87 41.93
C GLU A 179 -14.66 4.18 43.22
N PHE A 180 -13.34 3.97 43.34
CA PHE A 180 -12.68 3.33 44.46
C PHE A 180 -11.87 4.33 45.34
N ALA A 181 -12.04 5.61 45.11
CA ALA A 181 -11.28 6.65 45.85
C ALA A 181 -11.97 7.14 47.13
N ALA A 182 -13.07 6.52 47.60
CA ALA A 182 -13.79 6.86 48.82
C ALA A 182 -13.41 5.93 49.98
#